data_29ad6eb86d24dcf4607090ff81f2f4e3
#
_entry.id   29ad6eb86d24dcf4607090ff81f2f4e3
#
_cell.length_a   1.000
_cell.length_b   1.000
_cell.length_c   1.000
_cell.angle_alpha   90.00
_cell.angle_beta   90.00
_cell.angle_gamma   90.00
#
_symmetry.space_group_name_H-M   'P 1'
#
loop_
_entity.id
_entity.type
_entity.pdbx_description
1 polymer ?
#
loop_
_entity_poly.entity_id
_entity_poly.type
_entity_poly.pdbx_seq_one_letter_code
_entity_poly.pdbx_strand_id
1 'polypeptide(L)'
;IIVSRWVMASPPPPYYEPILPFSGNCDRKQHYECRLPSTAINMSVYTRAGTGGDNDNLPDDAFLNISYNFMTPVDADNTRYFWFQHRNSDPNNQEISNRMFEGAKAAFIEDRDVLTEVHKGMKTSRTRHINLGIDAGAMRFRKMVERRISEENTT
;
A
#
# COMPACT_ATOMS: atom_id res chain seq x y z
N ILE A 1 -3.78 10.25 -6.93
CA ILE A 1 -2.41 10.55 -6.44
C ILE A 1 -1.58 9.30 -6.54
N ILE A 2 -0.40 9.43 -7.11
CA ILE A 2 0.56 8.34 -7.22
C ILE A 2 1.86 8.75 -6.52
N VAL A 3 2.40 7.86 -5.71
CA VAL A 3 3.73 7.97 -5.10
C VAL A 3 4.50 6.71 -5.45
N SER A 4 5.65 6.86 -6.09
CA SER A 4 6.52 5.73 -6.45
C SER A 4 7.93 5.97 -5.96
N ARG A 5 8.61 4.90 -5.61
CA ARG A 5 10.04 4.91 -5.31
C ARG A 5 10.73 3.64 -5.76
N TRP A 6 12.02 3.74 -6.03
CA TRP A 6 12.92 2.63 -6.28
C TRP A 6 13.85 2.42 -5.10
N VAL A 7 14.11 1.17 -4.78
CA VAL A 7 15.14 0.75 -3.82
C VAL A 7 16.01 -0.26 -4.56
N MET A 8 17.25 0.13 -4.83
CA MET A 8 18.17 -0.63 -5.67
C MET A 8 19.08 -1.52 -4.83
N ALA A 9 19.41 -2.69 -5.35
CA ALA A 9 20.41 -3.62 -4.84
C ALA A 9 20.29 -3.90 -3.32
N SER A 10 19.07 -3.99 -2.80
CA SER A 10 18.79 -4.19 -1.37
C SER A 10 18.33 -5.62 -1.08
N PRO A 11 18.53 -6.14 0.15
CA PRO A 11 17.90 -7.38 0.55
C PRO A 11 16.39 -7.32 0.39
N PRO A 12 15.73 -8.41 -0.04
CA PRO A 12 14.26 -8.45 -0.09
C PRO A 12 13.69 -8.35 1.34
N PRO A 13 12.49 -7.77 1.50
CA PRO A 13 11.80 -7.82 2.78
C PRO A 13 11.54 -9.28 3.20
N PRO A 14 11.61 -9.61 4.50
CA PRO A 14 11.40 -10.97 5.02
C PRO A 14 10.05 -11.59 4.61
N TYR A 15 9.04 -10.76 4.39
CA TYR A 15 7.74 -11.20 3.90
C TYR A 15 7.81 -11.80 2.49
N TYR A 16 8.60 -11.19 1.60
CA TYR A 16 8.69 -11.58 0.19
C TYR A 16 9.83 -12.56 -0.10
N GLU A 17 10.92 -12.53 0.66
CA GLU A 17 12.11 -13.33 0.41
C GLU A 17 11.82 -14.82 0.06
N PRO A 18 10.95 -15.53 0.78
CA PRO A 18 10.69 -16.94 0.51
C PRO A 18 9.73 -17.24 -0.64
N ILE A 19 9.16 -16.21 -1.24
CA ILE A 19 8.21 -16.35 -2.36
C ILE A 19 8.71 -15.70 -3.66
N LEU A 20 9.89 -15.07 -3.62
CA LEU A 20 10.52 -14.55 -4.84
C LEU A 20 11.02 -15.73 -5.70
N PRO A 21 10.92 -15.62 -7.05
CA PRO A 21 11.43 -16.65 -7.96
C PRO A 21 12.96 -16.63 -8.11
N PHE A 22 13.65 -15.82 -7.30
CA PHE A 22 15.11 -15.68 -7.30
C PHE A 22 15.62 -15.44 -5.88
N SER A 23 16.94 -15.52 -5.68
CA SER A 23 17.61 -15.27 -4.39
C SER A 23 18.59 -14.11 -4.49
N GLY A 24 19.02 -13.59 -3.32
CA GLY A 24 19.97 -12.49 -3.21
C GLY A 24 19.31 -11.12 -3.22
N ASN A 25 20.13 -10.08 -3.42
CA ASN A 25 19.64 -8.70 -3.48
C ASN A 25 18.70 -8.46 -4.66
N CYS A 26 17.79 -7.55 -4.50
CA CYS A 26 16.80 -7.18 -5.51
C CYS A 26 16.74 -5.67 -5.72
N ASP A 27 16.30 -5.30 -6.90
CA ASP A 27 15.77 -3.97 -7.18
C ASP A 27 14.26 -4.05 -6.98
N ARG A 28 13.69 -3.09 -6.24
CA ARG A 28 12.26 -3.09 -5.98
C ARG A 28 11.62 -1.75 -6.27
N LYS A 29 10.51 -1.78 -7.00
CA LYS A 29 9.60 -0.65 -7.16
C LYS A 29 8.48 -0.76 -6.15
N GLN A 30 8.25 0.31 -5.44
CA GLN A 30 7.08 0.50 -4.62
C GLN A 30 6.23 1.59 -5.24
N HIS A 31 5.00 1.25 -5.60
CA HIS A 31 4.04 2.14 -6.22
C HIS A 31 2.77 2.16 -5.38
N TYR A 32 2.42 3.34 -4.91
CA TYR A 32 1.22 3.58 -4.10
C TYR A 32 0.31 4.53 -4.85
N GLU A 33 -0.91 4.12 -5.07
CA GLU A 33 -1.92 4.92 -5.75
C GLU A 33 -3.15 5.08 -4.86
N CYS A 34 -3.59 6.33 -4.65
CA CYS A 34 -4.85 6.64 -3.99
C CYS A 34 -5.82 7.23 -5.02
N ARG A 35 -6.98 6.59 -5.14
CA ARG A 35 -8.10 6.98 -6.01
C ARG A 35 -9.30 7.40 -5.18
N LEU A 36 -9.95 8.47 -5.60
CA LEU A 36 -11.24 8.86 -5.03
C LEU A 36 -12.33 7.83 -5.39
N PRO A 37 -13.30 7.61 -4.51
CA PRO A 37 -13.41 8.25 -3.20
C PRO A 37 -12.54 7.60 -2.12
N SER A 38 -12.23 6.31 -2.20
CA SER A 38 -11.72 5.57 -1.06
C SER A 38 -10.92 4.31 -1.42
N THR A 39 -10.24 4.32 -2.56
CA THR A 39 -9.43 3.17 -3.01
C THR A 39 -7.95 3.47 -2.89
N ALA A 40 -7.19 2.55 -2.28
CA ALA A 40 -5.75 2.57 -2.31
C ALA A 40 -5.20 1.30 -2.98
N ILE A 41 -4.20 1.45 -3.83
CA ILE A 41 -3.55 0.35 -4.54
C ILE A 41 -2.06 0.40 -4.20
N ASN A 42 -1.56 -0.70 -3.68
CA ASN A 42 -0.14 -0.87 -3.39
C ASN A 42 0.42 -1.91 -4.35
N MET A 43 1.35 -1.52 -5.20
CA MET A 43 2.04 -2.44 -6.09
C MET A 43 3.52 -2.50 -5.73
N SER A 44 4.02 -3.71 -5.58
CA SER A 44 5.44 -3.98 -5.38
C SER A 44 5.93 -4.84 -6.53
N VAL A 45 7.00 -4.39 -7.18
CA VAL A 45 7.72 -5.14 -8.21
C VAL A 45 9.10 -5.45 -7.68
N TYR A 46 9.53 -6.70 -7.84
CA TYR A 46 10.85 -7.18 -7.44
C TYR A 46 11.54 -7.79 -8.66
N THR A 47 12.76 -7.36 -8.91
CA THR A 47 13.64 -7.92 -9.95
C THR A 47 15.00 -8.21 -9.34
N ARG A 48 15.83 -9.04 -9.99
CA ARG A 48 17.22 -9.23 -9.55
C ARG A 48 17.95 -7.90 -9.53
N ALA A 49 18.85 -7.72 -8.59
CA ALA A 49 19.66 -6.51 -8.49
C ALA A 49 20.40 -6.24 -9.80
N GLY A 50 20.37 -5.00 -10.28
CA GLY A 50 21.04 -4.55 -11.49
C GLY A 50 20.27 -4.84 -12.80
N THR A 51 19.07 -5.42 -12.74
CA THR A 51 18.24 -5.66 -13.94
C THR A 51 17.38 -4.46 -14.32
N GLY A 52 17.46 -3.38 -13.53
CA GLY A 52 16.80 -2.11 -13.84
C GLY A 52 15.29 -2.24 -13.96
N GLY A 53 14.64 -2.70 -12.89
CA GLY A 53 13.18 -2.85 -12.82
C GLY A 53 12.35 -1.60 -13.17
N ASP A 54 12.98 -0.56 -13.70
CA ASP A 54 12.37 0.72 -14.09
C ASP A 54 11.82 0.70 -15.53
N ASN A 55 12.00 -0.39 -16.23
CA ASN A 55 11.56 -0.49 -17.62
C ASN A 55 10.11 -0.96 -17.69
N ASP A 56 9.42 -0.52 -18.74
CA ASP A 56 8.12 -1.07 -19.14
C ASP A 56 8.23 -2.57 -19.54
N ASN A 57 9.46 -3.04 -19.77
CA ASN A 57 9.81 -4.42 -20.05
C ASN A 57 10.41 -5.06 -18.80
N LEU A 58 9.58 -5.64 -17.96
CA LEU A 58 10.05 -6.39 -16.82
C LEU A 58 10.68 -7.73 -17.27
N PRO A 59 11.74 -8.20 -16.57
CA PRO A 59 12.25 -9.56 -16.78
C PRO A 59 11.16 -10.63 -16.56
N ASP A 60 11.28 -11.77 -17.23
CA ASP A 60 10.32 -12.88 -17.12
C ASP A 60 10.18 -13.41 -15.68
N ASP A 61 11.24 -13.30 -14.89
CA ASP A 61 11.27 -13.69 -13.49
C ASP A 61 10.96 -12.55 -12.52
N ALA A 62 10.44 -11.41 -13.00
CA ALA A 62 9.97 -10.34 -12.13
C ALA A 62 8.79 -10.81 -11.29
N PHE A 63 8.86 -10.57 -9.99
CA PHE A 63 7.75 -10.83 -9.08
C PHE A 63 6.92 -9.57 -8.88
N LEU A 64 5.61 -9.69 -9.06
CA LEU A 64 4.64 -8.63 -8.82
C LEU A 64 3.66 -9.04 -7.74
N ASN A 65 3.44 -8.13 -6.79
CA ASN A 65 2.33 -8.21 -5.85
C ASN A 65 1.53 -6.90 -5.89
N ILE A 66 0.23 -7.01 -6.09
CA ILE A 66 -0.69 -5.87 -6.09
C ILE A 66 -1.71 -6.09 -4.99
N SER A 67 -1.79 -5.15 -4.06
CA SER A 67 -2.80 -5.11 -3.00
C SER A 67 -3.81 -4.00 -3.30
N TYR A 68 -5.07 -4.36 -3.33
CA TYR A 68 -6.20 -3.45 -3.45
C TYR A 68 -6.86 -3.28 -2.10
N ASN A 69 -7.15 -2.04 -1.75
CA ASN A 69 -7.69 -1.66 -0.45
C ASN A 69 -8.87 -0.72 -0.67
N PHE A 70 -10.04 -1.08 -0.15
CA PHE A 70 -11.27 -0.32 -0.28
C PHE A 70 -11.75 0.08 1.11
N MET A 71 -11.86 1.37 1.33
CA MET A 71 -12.28 1.93 2.60
C MET A 71 -13.69 2.49 2.44
N THR A 72 -14.68 1.76 2.95
CA THR A 72 -16.09 2.14 2.86
C THR A 72 -16.51 2.81 4.16
N PRO A 73 -16.81 4.11 4.18
CA PRO A 73 -17.27 4.79 5.39
C PRO A 73 -18.61 4.22 5.86
N VAL A 74 -18.75 4.02 7.16
CA VAL A 74 -19.98 3.57 7.82
C VAL A 74 -20.62 4.76 8.55
N ASP A 75 -19.81 5.49 9.29
CA ASP A 75 -20.19 6.71 10.01
C ASP A 75 -18.95 7.61 10.19
N ALA A 76 -19.06 8.66 11.00
CA ALA A 76 -17.97 9.62 11.23
C ALA A 76 -16.71 8.99 11.86
N ASP A 77 -16.83 7.86 12.52
CA ASP A 77 -15.77 7.22 13.28
C ASP A 77 -15.39 5.83 12.77
N ASN A 78 -16.23 5.24 11.93
CA ASN A 78 -16.09 3.85 11.53
C ASN A 78 -16.00 3.70 10.01
N THR A 79 -15.09 2.83 9.58
CA THR A 79 -14.87 2.48 8.18
C THR A 79 -14.79 0.95 8.06
N ARG A 80 -15.48 0.38 7.08
CA ARG A 80 -15.23 -1.00 6.68
C ARG A 80 -14.08 -1.04 5.70
N TYR A 81 -13.14 -1.93 5.95
CA TYR A 81 -11.94 -2.09 5.16
C TYR A 81 -11.94 -3.47 4.50
N PHE A 82 -11.95 -3.46 3.15
CA PHE A 82 -11.87 -4.65 2.33
C PHE A 82 -10.55 -4.66 1.58
N TRP A 83 -9.93 -5.81 1.48
CA TRP A 83 -8.67 -5.94 0.76
C TRP A 83 -8.55 -7.29 0.07
N PHE A 84 -7.74 -7.32 -0.98
CA PHE A 84 -7.30 -8.54 -1.64
C PHE A 84 -5.94 -8.31 -2.32
N GLN A 85 -5.22 -9.39 -2.58
CA GLN A 85 -3.91 -9.35 -3.21
C GLN A 85 -3.87 -10.23 -4.45
N HIS A 86 -3.09 -9.80 -5.43
CA HIS A 86 -2.73 -10.54 -6.63
C HIS A 86 -1.23 -10.71 -6.70
N ARG A 87 -0.76 -11.88 -7.15
CA ARG A 87 0.62 -12.12 -7.53
C ARG A 87 0.68 -12.76 -8.91
N ASN A 88 1.79 -12.55 -9.61
CA ASN A 88 2.03 -13.14 -10.93
C ASN A 88 2.73 -14.50 -10.88
N SER A 89 3.32 -14.86 -9.75
CA SER A 89 4.09 -16.09 -9.56
C SER A 89 3.28 -17.15 -8.84
N ASP A 90 3.40 -18.40 -9.25
CA ASP A 90 2.77 -19.59 -8.65
C ASP A 90 1.29 -19.42 -8.28
N PRO A 91 0.42 -19.00 -9.21
CA PRO A 91 -0.95 -18.60 -8.91
C PRO A 91 -1.80 -19.73 -8.28
N ASN A 92 -1.46 -20.97 -8.56
CA ASN A 92 -2.17 -22.16 -8.05
C ASN A 92 -1.56 -22.74 -6.76
N ASN A 93 -0.48 -22.15 -6.24
CA ASN A 93 0.16 -22.61 -5.01
C ASN A 93 -0.61 -22.10 -3.78
N GLN A 94 -1.38 -22.99 -3.17
CA GLN A 94 -2.22 -22.66 -2.02
C GLN A 94 -1.40 -22.35 -0.75
N GLU A 95 -0.24 -22.94 -0.59
CA GLU A 95 0.63 -22.68 0.56
C GLU A 95 1.15 -21.25 0.53
N ILE A 96 1.64 -20.78 -0.63
CA ILE A 96 2.04 -19.39 -0.82
C ILE A 96 0.84 -18.45 -0.61
N SER A 97 -0.34 -18.80 -1.12
CA SER A 97 -1.55 -18.00 -0.94
C SER A 97 -1.91 -17.84 0.54
N ASN A 98 -1.88 -18.94 1.30
CA ASN A 98 -2.18 -18.92 2.72
C ASN A 98 -1.13 -18.12 3.50
N ARG A 99 0.15 -18.28 3.19
CA ARG A 99 1.23 -17.52 3.81
C ARG A 99 1.07 -16.01 3.57
N MET A 100 0.81 -15.61 2.33
CA MET A 100 0.59 -14.20 1.99
C MET A 100 -0.64 -13.64 2.68
N PHE A 101 -1.74 -14.41 2.73
CA PHE A 101 -2.95 -14.01 3.42
C PHE A 101 -2.73 -13.79 4.92
N GLU A 102 -2.12 -14.74 5.61
CA GLU A 102 -1.88 -14.63 7.06
C GLU A 102 -0.90 -13.49 7.39
N GLY A 103 0.15 -13.31 6.59
CA GLY A 103 1.07 -12.19 6.77
C GLY A 103 0.40 -10.83 6.56
N ALA A 104 -0.38 -10.67 5.51
CA ALA A 104 -1.13 -9.43 5.27
C ALA A 104 -2.18 -9.18 6.35
N LYS A 105 -2.91 -10.21 6.77
CA LYS A 105 -3.89 -10.13 7.86
C LYS A 105 -3.25 -9.68 9.17
N ALA A 106 -2.09 -10.23 9.52
CA ALA A 106 -1.36 -9.83 10.73
C ALA A 106 -0.96 -8.34 10.68
N ALA A 107 -0.42 -7.88 9.54
CA ALA A 107 -0.07 -6.47 9.33
C ALA A 107 -1.30 -5.55 9.43
N PHE A 108 -2.42 -5.91 8.82
CA PHE A 108 -3.65 -5.09 8.89
C PHE A 108 -4.30 -5.08 10.28
N ILE A 109 -4.12 -6.14 11.08
CA ILE A 109 -4.55 -6.13 12.49
C ILE A 109 -3.71 -5.15 13.29
N GLU A 110 -2.39 -5.17 13.12
CA GLU A 110 -1.47 -4.21 13.75
C GLU A 110 -1.83 -2.77 13.34
N ASP A 111 -1.98 -2.52 12.06
CA ASP A 111 -2.37 -1.20 11.52
C ASP A 111 -3.70 -0.72 12.10
N ARG A 112 -4.70 -1.60 12.19
CA ARG A 112 -6.01 -1.27 12.79
C ARG A 112 -5.86 -0.80 14.23
N ASP A 113 -5.07 -1.52 15.01
CA ASP A 113 -4.91 -1.23 16.43
C ASP A 113 -4.17 0.12 16.61
N VAL A 114 -3.10 0.36 15.84
CA VAL A 114 -2.39 1.65 15.82
C VAL A 114 -3.30 2.79 15.37
N LEU A 115 -4.03 2.62 14.26
CA LEU A 115 -4.92 3.66 13.73
C LEU A 115 -6.07 3.98 14.69
N THR A 116 -6.56 2.98 15.43
CA THR A 116 -7.58 3.19 16.46
C THR A 116 -7.06 4.11 17.58
N GLU A 117 -5.83 3.90 18.04
CA GLU A 117 -5.22 4.76 19.06
C GLU A 117 -4.89 6.16 18.51
N VAL A 118 -4.41 6.26 17.28
CA VAL A 118 -4.21 7.54 16.60
C VAL A 118 -5.53 8.32 16.51
N HIS A 119 -6.63 7.67 16.14
CA HIS A 119 -7.94 8.31 16.05
C HIS A 119 -8.41 8.86 17.42
N LYS A 120 -8.25 8.08 18.50
CA LYS A 120 -8.53 8.53 19.86
C LYS A 120 -7.68 9.75 20.24
N GLY A 121 -6.37 9.69 19.94
CA GLY A 121 -5.44 10.79 20.16
C GLY A 121 -5.83 12.05 19.40
N MET A 122 -6.25 11.93 18.15
CA MET A 122 -6.70 13.06 17.34
C MET A 122 -7.95 13.74 17.90
N LYS A 123 -8.89 12.98 18.47
CA LYS A 123 -10.11 13.54 19.09
C LYS A 123 -9.83 14.31 20.39
N THR A 124 -8.79 13.93 21.11
CA THR A 124 -8.44 14.54 22.41
C THR A 124 -7.36 15.60 22.30
N SER A 125 -6.58 15.60 21.22
CA SER A 125 -5.46 16.52 21.03
C SER A 125 -5.95 17.95 20.77
N ARG A 126 -5.34 18.91 21.49
CA ARG A 126 -5.49 20.36 21.22
C ARG A 126 -4.40 20.90 20.31
N THR A 127 -3.44 20.07 19.91
CA THR A 127 -2.32 20.48 19.07
C THR A 127 -2.68 20.38 17.59
N ARG A 128 -2.18 21.32 16.83
CA ARG A 128 -2.34 21.32 15.36
C ARG A 128 -1.48 20.19 14.76
N HIS A 129 -2.02 19.51 13.77
CA HIS A 129 -1.24 18.53 12.99
C HIS A 129 -0.02 19.19 12.35
N ILE A 130 1.14 18.56 12.53
CA ILE A 130 2.39 18.94 11.87
C ILE A 130 2.57 17.98 10.69
N ASN A 131 2.59 18.54 9.48
CA ASN A 131 2.86 17.76 8.27
C ASN A 131 4.34 17.87 7.93
N LEU A 132 4.95 16.74 7.60
CA LEU A 132 6.32 16.62 7.15
C LEU A 132 6.37 16.54 5.62
N GLY A 133 7.55 16.73 5.03
CA GLY A 133 7.73 16.63 3.57
C GLY A 133 7.31 15.28 2.99
N ILE A 134 7.46 14.19 3.76
CA ILE A 134 7.04 12.84 3.39
C ILE A 134 5.51 12.68 3.30
N ASP A 135 4.73 13.57 3.93
CA ASP A 135 3.26 13.53 3.92
C ASP A 135 2.65 14.19 2.67
N ALA A 136 3.47 14.64 1.74
CA ALA A 136 3.02 15.40 0.57
C ALA A 136 1.93 14.66 -0.25
N GLY A 137 2.04 13.34 -0.41
CA GLY A 137 1.04 12.51 -1.08
C GLY A 137 -0.29 12.49 -0.34
N ALA A 138 -0.25 12.24 0.95
CA ALA A 138 -1.44 12.21 1.82
C ALA A 138 -2.13 13.59 1.88
N MET A 139 -1.36 14.65 1.99
CA MET A 139 -1.89 16.02 1.99
C MET A 139 -2.60 16.38 0.69
N ARG A 140 -2.03 15.98 -0.45
CA ARG A 140 -2.67 16.18 -1.76
C ARG A 140 -3.97 15.40 -1.87
N PHE A 141 -3.99 14.16 -1.39
CA PHE A 141 -5.19 13.33 -1.41
C PHE A 141 -6.29 13.95 -0.53
N ARG A 142 -5.97 14.39 0.69
CA ARG A 142 -6.93 15.10 1.57
C ARG A 142 -7.56 16.32 0.88
N LYS A 143 -6.75 17.16 0.24
CA LYS A 143 -7.25 18.31 -0.52
C LYS A 143 -8.18 17.92 -1.67
N MET A 144 -7.91 16.79 -2.33
CA MET A 144 -8.79 16.28 -3.37
C MET A 144 -10.15 15.84 -2.80
N VAL A 145 -10.15 15.16 -1.65
CA VAL A 145 -11.39 14.77 -0.95
C VAL A 145 -12.18 16.00 -0.50
N GLU A 146 -11.53 16.95 0.17
CA GLU A 146 -12.15 18.20 0.63
C GLU A 146 -12.82 18.97 -0.53
N ARG A 147 -12.13 19.05 -1.66
CA ARG A 147 -12.67 19.67 -2.86
C ARG A 147 -13.94 18.98 -3.35
N ARG A 148 -13.96 17.63 -3.40
CA ARG A 148 -15.14 16.88 -3.83
C ARG A 148 -16.32 17.07 -2.90
N ILE A 149 -16.08 17.05 -1.60
CA ILE A 149 -17.12 17.31 -0.59
C ILE A 149 -17.71 18.74 -0.78
N SER A 150 -16.83 19.72 -1.05
CA SER A 150 -17.29 21.10 -1.28
C SER A 150 -18.13 21.22 -2.57
N GLU A 151 -17.74 20.52 -3.64
CA GLU A 151 -18.49 20.50 -4.90
C GLU A 151 -19.90 19.87 -4.70
N GLU A 152 -20.01 18.76 -3.94
CA GLU A 152 -21.28 18.09 -3.61
C GLU A 152 -22.24 18.99 -2.81
N ASN A 153 -21.70 19.78 -1.87
CA ASN A 153 -22.51 20.67 -1.05
C ASN A 153 -23.00 21.94 -1.78
N THR A 154 -22.55 22.16 -3.02
CA THR A 154 -22.88 23.35 -3.82
C THR A 154 -23.94 23.03 -4.90
N THR A 155 -24.28 21.74 -5.07
CA THR A 155 -25.28 21.26 -6.02
C THR A 155 -26.60 20.98 -5.32
#